data_1f5c4e892dc99084a538e2130cbf6703
#
_entry.id   1f5c4e892dc99084a538e2130cbf6703
#
_cell.length_a   1.000
_cell.length_b   1.000
_cell.length_c   1.000
_cell.angle_alpha   90.00
_cell.angle_beta   90.00
_cell.angle_gamma   90.00
#
_symmetry.space_group_name_H-M   'P 1'
#
loop_
_entity.id
_entity.type
_entity.pdbx_description
1 polymer ?
#
loop_
_entity_poly.entity_id
_entity_poly.type
_entity_poly.pdbx_seq_one_letter_code
_entity_poly.pdbx_strand_id
1 'polypeptide(L)'
;THFYFKYCSTFDSTDKGNIGPVSDALLARLGLDFTIVCPSLPVNGRTVYNGYLFVHDELLHESGMRNHPVTPMRDSKLQRVLQPQTSGTVVDIHSDVIDRGSGALAQRLNELKTDGCRYAVLDTVRDEQLKTIAEAVADFPLLTGASGLGGAVAAVHASRSATGSSAAPAAGYEGSPRRARTVILSGSCSVATNTQVKRYREQAASYFVDPRRCVNDSRYADELYYW
;
A
#
# COMPACT_ATOMS: atom_id res chain seq x y z
N THR A 1 -12.62 -13.47 10.63
CA THR A 1 -12.65 -12.42 9.58
C THR A 1 -11.34 -11.67 9.65
N HIS A 2 -10.69 -11.48 8.48
CA HIS A 2 -9.46 -10.71 8.35
C HIS A 2 -9.74 -9.42 7.60
N PHE A 3 -9.08 -8.35 8.00
CA PHE A 3 -9.16 -7.03 7.38
C PHE A 3 -7.79 -6.65 6.81
N TYR A 4 -7.79 -6.03 5.65
CA TYR A 4 -6.60 -5.52 5.00
C TYR A 4 -6.78 -4.05 4.65
N PHE A 5 -6.05 -3.18 5.32
CA PHE A 5 -6.02 -1.76 4.96
C PHE A 5 -4.92 -1.51 3.93
N LYS A 6 -5.34 -1.28 2.68
CA LYS A 6 -4.43 -1.05 1.56
C LYS A 6 -4.17 0.43 1.32
N TYR A 7 -2.91 0.80 1.27
CA TYR A 7 -2.42 2.11 0.83
C TYR A 7 -1.40 1.97 -0.31
N CYS A 8 -0.89 3.09 -0.82
CA CYS A 8 0.06 3.11 -1.94
C CYS A 8 1.43 2.54 -1.55
N SER A 9 2.11 1.89 -2.50
CA SER A 9 3.47 1.39 -2.30
C SER A 9 4.52 2.50 -2.15
N THR A 10 4.19 3.73 -2.52
CA THR A 10 4.96 4.95 -2.27
C THR A 10 4.57 5.65 -0.97
N PHE A 11 3.78 5.00 -0.13
CA PHE A 11 3.30 5.46 1.16
C PHE A 11 2.43 6.73 1.13
N ASP A 12 2.46 7.54 0.11
CA ASP A 12 1.68 8.75 -0.19
C ASP A 12 1.05 9.44 1.04
N SER A 13 1.87 9.74 2.03
CA SER A 13 1.43 10.25 3.32
C SER A 13 2.43 11.27 3.86
N THR A 14 1.94 12.20 4.65
CA THR A 14 2.73 13.23 5.34
C THR A 14 2.52 13.10 6.84
N ASP A 15 3.11 13.99 7.64
CA ASP A 15 2.86 14.11 9.08
C ASP A 15 1.37 14.33 9.43
N LYS A 16 0.59 14.85 8.46
CA LYS A 16 -0.88 15.02 8.52
C LYS A 16 -1.63 14.00 7.66
N GLY A 17 -1.00 12.90 7.34
CA GLY A 17 -1.58 11.85 6.51
C GLY A 17 -2.66 11.04 7.24
N ASN A 18 -3.29 10.15 6.50
CA ASN A 18 -4.41 9.34 7.00
C ASN A 18 -4.06 7.88 7.30
N ILE A 19 -2.83 7.44 7.02
CA ILE A 19 -2.44 6.03 7.28
C ILE A 19 -2.51 5.73 8.77
N GLY A 20 -1.91 6.57 9.62
CA GLY A 20 -1.97 6.43 11.07
C GLY A 20 -3.39 6.50 11.61
N PRO A 21 -4.14 7.61 11.38
CA PRO A 21 -5.51 7.76 11.90
C PRO A 21 -6.47 6.66 11.48
N VAL A 22 -6.42 6.20 10.22
CA VAL A 22 -7.27 5.08 9.75
C VAL A 22 -6.87 3.78 10.42
N SER A 23 -5.56 3.51 10.54
CA SER A 23 -5.07 2.31 11.22
C SER A 23 -5.43 2.31 12.71
N ASP A 24 -5.29 3.45 13.40
CA ASP A 24 -5.69 3.61 14.80
C ASP A 24 -7.19 3.36 15.01
N ALA A 25 -8.02 3.91 14.12
CA ALA A 25 -9.48 3.70 14.17
C ALA A 25 -9.86 2.22 13.94
N LEU A 26 -9.19 1.54 13.00
CA LEU A 26 -9.41 0.12 12.74
C LEU A 26 -8.96 -0.73 13.93
N LEU A 27 -7.78 -0.48 14.50
CA LEU A 27 -7.30 -1.17 15.69
C LEU A 27 -8.29 -1.01 16.84
N ALA A 28 -8.70 0.22 17.14
CA ALA A 28 -9.67 0.50 18.21
C ALA A 28 -11.02 -0.19 17.95
N ARG A 29 -11.55 -0.16 16.72
CA ARG A 29 -12.84 -0.77 16.36
C ARG A 29 -12.82 -2.29 16.47
N LEU A 30 -11.66 -2.91 16.24
CA LEU A 30 -11.47 -4.35 16.28
C LEU A 30 -10.99 -4.86 17.65
N GLY A 31 -10.73 -3.96 18.61
CA GLY A 31 -10.18 -4.33 19.92
C GLY A 31 -8.74 -4.87 19.83
N LEU A 32 -7.94 -4.30 18.93
CA LEU A 32 -6.57 -4.71 18.67
C LEU A 32 -5.59 -3.60 19.08
N ASP A 33 -4.39 -4.00 19.49
CA ASP A 33 -3.36 -3.05 19.94
C ASP A 33 -2.16 -2.96 18.98
N PHE A 34 -2.05 -3.88 18.01
CA PHE A 34 -0.87 -4.03 17.17
C PHE A 34 -1.19 -4.42 15.74
N THR A 35 -0.45 -3.88 14.79
CA THR A 35 -0.42 -4.33 13.38
C THR A 35 0.92 -4.04 12.73
N ILE A 36 1.11 -4.55 11.50
CA ILE A 36 2.29 -4.31 10.67
C ILE A 36 2.04 -3.26 9.61
N VAL A 37 3.14 -2.69 9.09
CA VAL A 37 3.16 -1.70 8.01
C VAL A 37 4.13 -2.19 6.93
N CYS A 38 3.63 -2.63 5.79
CA CYS A 38 4.44 -3.16 4.70
C CYS A 38 4.03 -2.56 3.34
N PRO A 39 4.55 -1.38 2.97
CA PRO A 39 4.25 -0.74 1.69
C PRO A 39 4.99 -1.35 0.51
N SER A 40 5.93 -2.25 0.73
CA SER A 40 6.81 -2.78 -0.31
C SER A 40 6.06 -3.49 -1.44
N LEU A 41 6.56 -3.29 -2.65
CA LEU A 41 6.12 -3.94 -3.88
C LEU A 41 7.37 -4.10 -4.79
N PRO A 42 8.25 -5.10 -4.49
CA PRO A 42 9.53 -5.23 -5.17
C PRO A 42 9.41 -5.37 -6.68
N VAL A 43 8.41 -6.12 -7.17
CA VAL A 43 8.14 -6.27 -8.61
C VAL A 43 7.95 -4.94 -9.34
N ASN A 44 7.54 -3.88 -8.63
CA ASN A 44 7.41 -2.52 -9.16
C ASN A 44 8.54 -1.58 -8.70
N GLY A 45 9.62 -2.13 -8.15
CA GLY A 45 10.77 -1.36 -7.66
C GLY A 45 10.48 -0.53 -6.40
N ARG A 46 9.52 -0.91 -5.56
CA ARG A 46 9.29 -0.30 -4.25
C ARG A 46 9.80 -1.24 -3.18
N THR A 47 10.90 -0.87 -2.57
CA THR A 47 11.56 -1.67 -1.54
C THR A 47 11.74 -0.86 -0.26
N VAL A 48 11.82 -1.55 0.87
CA VAL A 48 12.13 -0.95 2.16
C VAL A 48 13.36 -1.65 2.72
N TYR A 49 14.38 -0.87 3.06
CA TYR A 49 15.59 -1.34 3.69
C TYR A 49 16.01 -0.41 4.84
N ASN A 50 16.27 -0.98 6.01
CA ASN A 50 16.52 -0.23 7.25
C ASN A 50 15.43 0.83 7.53
N GLY A 51 14.17 0.52 7.19
CA GLY A 51 13.02 1.40 7.31
C GLY A 51 12.97 2.55 6.30
N TYR A 52 13.90 2.62 5.35
CA TYR A 52 13.88 3.59 4.26
C TYR A 52 13.22 3.00 3.01
N LEU A 53 12.25 3.72 2.47
CA LEU A 53 11.58 3.34 1.23
C LEU A 53 12.35 3.87 0.02
N PHE A 54 12.58 2.98 -0.93
CA PHE A 54 13.18 3.27 -2.24
C PHE A 54 12.15 3.13 -3.35
N VAL A 55 12.31 3.93 -4.37
CA VAL A 55 11.62 3.84 -5.66
C VAL A 55 12.69 3.54 -6.71
N HIS A 56 12.79 2.28 -7.10
CA HIS A 56 13.92 1.73 -7.86
C HIS A 56 15.24 1.90 -7.08
N ASP A 57 16.15 2.70 -7.59
CA ASP A 57 17.48 3.00 -7.02
C ASP A 57 17.54 4.35 -6.28
N GLU A 58 16.43 5.09 -6.24
CA GLU A 58 16.34 6.39 -5.57
C GLU A 58 15.61 6.28 -4.22
N LEU A 59 16.02 7.06 -3.24
CA LEU A 59 15.24 7.26 -2.02
C LEU A 59 13.89 7.92 -2.36
N LEU A 60 12.84 7.55 -1.66
CA LEU A 60 11.49 8.06 -1.90
C LEU A 60 11.43 9.60 -2.03
N HIS A 61 12.13 10.34 -1.15
CA HIS A 61 12.14 11.80 -1.14
C HIS A 61 13.05 12.42 -2.24
N GLU A 62 13.83 11.62 -2.94
CA GLU A 62 14.66 12.02 -4.07
C GLU A 62 13.98 11.66 -5.40
N SER A 63 13.06 10.71 -5.37
CA SER A 63 12.28 10.25 -6.53
C SER A 63 11.24 11.27 -7.00
N GLY A 64 10.55 10.96 -8.09
CA GLY A 64 9.43 11.76 -8.59
C GLY A 64 8.32 12.02 -7.56
N MET A 65 8.25 11.22 -6.49
CA MET A 65 7.28 11.39 -5.41
C MET A 65 7.52 12.65 -4.56
N ARG A 66 8.72 13.21 -4.60
CA ARG A 66 9.03 14.53 -4.00
C ARG A 66 8.09 15.63 -4.49
N ASN A 67 7.66 15.53 -5.73
CA ASN A 67 6.83 16.53 -6.41
C ASN A 67 5.36 16.07 -6.52
N HIS A 68 4.93 15.09 -5.71
CA HIS A 68 3.54 14.65 -5.72
C HIS A 68 2.60 15.82 -5.41
N PRO A 69 1.54 16.06 -6.23
CA PRO A 69 0.73 17.28 -6.13
C PRO A 69 -0.07 17.41 -4.83
N VAL A 70 -0.41 16.28 -4.20
CA VAL A 70 -1.23 16.26 -2.97
C VAL A 70 -0.40 15.88 -1.75
N THR A 71 0.44 14.84 -1.87
CA THR A 71 1.26 14.28 -0.79
C THR A 71 2.73 14.27 -1.18
N PRO A 72 3.43 15.40 -1.26
CA PRO A 72 4.85 15.44 -1.59
C PRO A 72 5.65 14.71 -0.51
N MET A 73 6.34 13.63 -0.90
CA MET A 73 7.15 12.83 0.02
C MET A 73 8.49 13.51 0.25
N ARG A 74 8.73 13.93 1.49
CA ARG A 74 9.94 14.67 1.90
C ARG A 74 10.87 13.87 2.79
N ASP A 75 10.45 12.70 3.23
CA ASP A 75 11.24 11.77 4.02
C ASP A 75 11.00 10.34 3.50
N SER A 76 12.07 9.55 3.48
CA SER A 76 12.03 8.14 3.08
C SER A 76 11.97 7.20 4.28
N LYS A 77 12.25 7.68 5.51
CA LYS A 77 12.20 6.87 6.73
C LYS A 77 10.76 6.71 7.18
N LEU A 78 10.17 5.55 6.94
CA LEU A 78 8.74 5.31 7.15
C LEU A 78 8.30 5.47 8.60
N GLN A 79 9.14 5.07 9.56
CA GLN A 79 8.88 5.31 10.98
C GLN A 79 8.68 6.81 11.25
N ARG A 80 9.56 7.68 10.72
CA ARG A 80 9.47 9.13 10.92
C ARG A 80 8.24 9.74 10.25
N VAL A 81 7.81 9.18 9.12
CA VAL A 81 6.60 9.64 8.41
C VAL A 81 5.34 9.20 9.14
N LEU A 82 5.32 7.99 9.72
CA LEU A 82 4.14 7.44 10.38
C LEU A 82 4.00 7.91 11.83
N GLN A 83 5.08 8.04 12.59
CA GLN A 83 5.04 8.38 14.01
C GLN A 83 4.22 9.63 14.34
N PRO A 84 4.28 10.76 13.59
CA PRO A 84 3.45 11.92 13.86
C PRO A 84 1.94 11.71 13.62
N GLN A 85 1.56 10.66 12.91
CA GLN A 85 0.17 10.37 12.56
C GLN A 85 -0.55 9.52 13.62
N THR A 86 0.16 9.02 14.62
CA THR A 86 -0.39 8.11 15.65
C THR A 86 0.20 8.41 17.02
N SER A 87 -0.57 8.14 18.08
CA SER A 87 -0.08 8.16 19.45
C SER A 87 0.66 6.87 19.84
N GLY A 88 0.56 5.83 19.03
CA GLY A 88 1.21 4.54 19.26
C GLY A 88 2.68 4.54 18.85
N THR A 89 3.49 3.69 19.46
CA THR A 89 4.90 3.54 19.13
C THR A 89 5.06 2.81 17.79
N VAL A 90 5.85 3.42 16.89
CA VAL A 90 6.22 2.85 15.58
C VAL A 90 7.68 2.39 15.64
N VAL A 91 7.93 1.14 15.25
CA VAL A 91 9.28 0.54 15.21
C VAL A 91 9.58 -0.08 13.86
N ASP A 92 10.85 -0.23 13.53
CA ASP A 92 11.27 -0.95 12.32
C ASP A 92 11.65 -2.41 12.66
N ILE A 93 11.36 -3.33 11.76
CA ILE A 93 11.94 -4.68 11.73
C ILE A 93 12.77 -4.78 10.46
N HIS A 94 14.07 -5.00 10.64
CA HIS A 94 15.02 -5.02 9.53
C HIS A 94 15.07 -6.39 8.85
N SER A 95 15.60 -6.40 7.62
CA SER A 95 15.66 -7.59 6.75
C SER A 95 16.42 -8.76 7.36
N ASP A 96 17.38 -8.52 8.27
CA ASP A 96 18.11 -9.59 8.96
C ASP A 96 17.19 -10.48 9.83
N VAL A 97 16.13 -9.93 10.40
CA VAL A 97 15.11 -10.69 11.14
C VAL A 97 14.22 -11.45 10.17
N ILE A 98 13.79 -10.82 9.07
CA ILE A 98 12.90 -11.40 8.07
C ILE A 98 13.59 -12.56 7.34
N ASP A 99 14.88 -12.42 7.03
CA ASP A 99 15.69 -13.42 6.35
C ASP A 99 15.95 -14.68 7.22
N ARG A 100 15.72 -14.62 8.54
CA ARG A 100 15.73 -15.80 9.43
C ARG A 100 14.47 -16.67 9.30
N GLY A 101 13.45 -16.21 8.55
CA GLY A 101 12.22 -16.94 8.28
C GLY A 101 11.01 -16.51 9.11
N SER A 102 9.85 -17.06 8.73
CA SER A 102 8.55 -16.65 9.30
C SER A 102 8.43 -16.89 10.82
N GLY A 103 9.07 -17.93 11.34
CA GLY A 103 9.08 -18.21 12.79
C GLY A 103 9.82 -17.15 13.60
N ALA A 104 11.02 -16.73 13.14
CA ALA A 104 11.80 -15.68 13.79
C ALA A 104 11.09 -14.33 13.73
N LEU A 105 10.47 -14.02 12.59
CA LEU A 105 9.66 -12.81 12.43
C LEU A 105 8.45 -12.83 13.37
N ALA A 106 7.69 -13.94 13.43
CA ALA A 106 6.54 -14.08 14.32
C ALA A 106 6.92 -13.88 15.79
N GLN A 107 8.04 -14.46 16.22
CA GLN A 107 8.56 -14.26 17.57
C GLN A 107 8.85 -12.76 17.82
N ARG A 108 9.56 -12.09 16.90
CA ARG A 108 9.90 -10.67 17.06
C ARG A 108 8.66 -9.77 17.09
N LEU A 109 7.65 -10.06 16.28
CA LEU A 109 6.37 -9.34 16.29
C LEU A 109 5.64 -9.51 17.64
N ASN A 110 5.66 -10.70 18.21
CA ASN A 110 5.07 -10.95 19.54
C ASN A 110 5.83 -10.21 20.66
N GLU A 111 7.15 -10.16 20.62
CA GLU A 111 7.96 -9.37 21.56
C GLU A 111 7.55 -7.89 21.49
N LEU A 112 7.53 -7.29 20.30
CA LEU A 112 7.16 -5.89 20.11
C LEU A 112 5.73 -5.59 20.59
N LYS A 113 4.79 -6.49 20.33
CA LYS A 113 3.42 -6.39 20.85
C LYS A 113 3.40 -6.39 22.38
N THR A 114 4.17 -7.27 23.01
CA THR A 114 4.29 -7.35 24.48
C THR A 114 4.92 -6.09 25.07
N ASP A 115 5.88 -5.50 24.37
CA ASP A 115 6.57 -4.24 24.74
C ASP A 115 5.67 -3.00 24.52
N GLY A 116 4.42 -3.19 24.09
CA GLY A 116 3.45 -2.10 23.88
C GLY A 116 3.67 -1.29 22.61
N CYS A 117 4.45 -1.79 21.64
CA CYS A 117 4.53 -1.21 20.31
C CYS A 117 3.17 -1.35 19.59
N ARG A 118 2.81 -0.38 18.76
CA ARG A 118 1.56 -0.40 18.00
C ARG A 118 1.76 -0.75 16.54
N TYR A 119 2.87 -0.33 15.96
CA TYR A 119 3.16 -0.54 14.55
C TYR A 119 4.57 -1.08 14.34
N ALA A 120 4.71 -2.12 13.53
CA ALA A 120 5.99 -2.61 13.05
C ALA A 120 6.11 -2.36 11.54
N VAL A 121 7.03 -1.48 11.13
CA VAL A 121 7.40 -1.26 9.72
C VAL A 121 8.36 -2.37 9.31
N LEU A 122 8.03 -3.09 8.25
CA LEU A 122 8.80 -4.24 7.80
C LEU A 122 9.66 -3.90 6.59
N ASP A 123 10.95 -4.18 6.69
CA ASP A 123 11.84 -4.18 5.53
C ASP A 123 11.38 -5.24 4.53
N THR A 124 11.51 -4.93 3.25
CA THR A 124 11.23 -5.89 2.18
C THR A 124 11.90 -5.42 0.89
N VAL A 125 12.88 -6.17 0.41
CA VAL A 125 13.62 -5.86 -0.81
C VAL A 125 13.41 -6.91 -1.92
N ARG A 126 12.79 -8.05 -1.59
CA ARG A 126 12.54 -9.17 -2.51
C ARG A 126 11.15 -9.76 -2.28
N ASP A 127 10.57 -10.35 -3.31
CA ASP A 127 9.24 -10.97 -3.22
C ASP A 127 9.22 -12.21 -2.28
N GLU A 128 10.35 -12.91 -2.12
CA GLU A 128 10.48 -14.00 -1.16
C GLU A 128 10.27 -13.54 0.29
N GLN A 129 10.72 -12.32 0.61
CA GLN A 129 10.48 -11.73 1.94
C GLN A 129 8.99 -11.41 2.16
N LEU A 130 8.25 -11.01 1.11
CA LEU A 130 6.79 -10.86 1.21
C LEU A 130 6.11 -12.19 1.56
N LYS A 131 6.58 -13.31 1.02
CA LYS A 131 6.08 -14.64 1.38
C LYS A 131 6.38 -14.95 2.85
N THR A 132 7.62 -14.76 3.30
CA THR A 132 8.02 -14.95 4.70
C THR A 132 7.16 -14.11 5.66
N ILE A 133 6.94 -12.84 5.32
CA ILE A 133 6.08 -11.95 6.09
C ILE A 133 4.64 -12.47 6.12
N ALA A 134 4.08 -12.82 4.95
CA ALA A 134 2.73 -13.33 4.84
C ALA A 134 2.50 -14.59 5.70
N GLU A 135 3.45 -15.53 5.70
CA GLU A 135 3.40 -16.72 6.54
C GLU A 135 3.40 -16.38 8.05
N ALA A 136 4.18 -15.37 8.45
CA ALA A 136 4.27 -14.96 9.85
C ALA A 136 3.01 -14.23 10.36
N VAL A 137 2.28 -13.54 9.47
CA VAL A 137 1.17 -12.66 9.84
C VAL A 137 -0.20 -13.10 9.29
N ALA A 138 -0.28 -14.26 8.62
CA ALA A 138 -1.51 -14.72 7.96
C ALA A 138 -2.73 -14.76 8.90
N ASP A 139 -2.50 -14.99 10.18
CA ASP A 139 -3.56 -15.09 11.18
C ASP A 139 -3.86 -13.76 11.91
N PHE A 140 -3.18 -12.66 11.54
CA PHE A 140 -3.46 -11.34 12.12
C PHE A 140 -4.84 -10.85 11.65
N PRO A 141 -5.68 -10.39 12.59
CA PRO A 141 -7.02 -9.89 12.23
C PRO A 141 -6.99 -8.62 11.39
N LEU A 142 -5.97 -7.78 11.55
CA LEU A 142 -5.74 -6.57 10.76
C LEU A 142 -4.31 -6.55 10.22
N LEU A 143 -4.20 -6.34 8.91
CA LEU A 143 -2.94 -6.10 8.22
C LEU A 143 -2.99 -4.78 7.48
N THR A 144 -1.85 -4.09 7.39
CA THR A 144 -1.74 -2.87 6.60
C THR A 144 -0.55 -2.91 5.65
N GLY A 145 -0.74 -2.45 4.42
CA GLY A 145 0.33 -2.49 3.42
C GLY A 145 -0.11 -2.16 2.00
N ALA A 146 0.80 -2.36 1.07
CA ALA A 146 0.49 -2.28 -0.36
C ALA A 146 0.05 -3.65 -0.92
N SER A 147 -0.21 -3.68 -2.23
CA SER A 147 -0.72 -4.89 -2.91
C SER A 147 0.24 -6.08 -2.86
N GLY A 148 1.55 -5.86 -2.72
CA GLY A 148 2.54 -6.95 -2.62
C GLY A 148 2.26 -7.88 -1.45
N LEU A 149 2.15 -7.34 -0.24
CA LEU A 149 1.80 -8.12 0.94
C LEU A 149 0.40 -8.74 0.80
N GLY A 150 -0.59 -7.96 0.29
CA GLY A 150 -1.95 -8.47 0.10
C GLY A 150 -2.00 -9.70 -0.80
N GLY A 151 -1.24 -9.70 -1.91
CA GLY A 151 -1.10 -10.85 -2.81
C GLY A 151 -0.44 -12.04 -2.13
N ALA A 152 0.62 -11.83 -1.37
CA ALA A 152 1.32 -12.90 -0.64
C ALA A 152 0.44 -13.54 0.44
N VAL A 153 -0.31 -12.73 1.22
CA VAL A 153 -1.26 -13.23 2.23
C VAL A 153 -2.40 -14.02 1.58
N ALA A 154 -2.93 -13.53 0.46
CA ALA A 154 -3.96 -14.27 -0.29
C ALA A 154 -3.45 -15.62 -0.77
N ALA A 155 -2.20 -15.71 -1.25
CA ALA A 155 -1.59 -16.97 -1.66
C ALA A 155 -1.41 -17.94 -0.48
N VAL A 156 -1.00 -17.47 0.70
CA VAL A 156 -0.92 -18.29 1.92
C VAL A 156 -2.29 -18.85 2.31
N HIS A 157 -3.34 -18.03 2.32
CA HIS A 157 -4.69 -18.49 2.61
C HIS A 157 -5.21 -19.48 1.57
N ALA A 158 -4.96 -19.23 0.28
CA ALA A 158 -5.34 -20.15 -0.79
C ALA A 158 -4.66 -21.52 -0.63
N SER A 159 -3.37 -21.56 -0.30
CA SER A 159 -2.65 -22.82 -0.08
C SER A 159 -3.17 -23.60 1.13
N ARG A 160 -3.56 -22.92 2.20
CA ARG A 160 -4.19 -23.54 3.39
C ARG A 160 -5.60 -24.08 3.09
N SER A 161 -6.33 -23.42 2.18
CA SER A 161 -7.70 -23.82 1.80
C SER A 161 -7.72 -24.92 0.73
N ALA A 162 -6.68 -25.06 -0.08
CA ALA A 162 -6.60 -26.01 -1.19
C ALA A 162 -6.58 -27.50 -0.75
N THR A 163 -6.49 -27.77 0.55
CA THR A 163 -6.62 -29.11 1.12
C THR A 163 -8.06 -29.62 1.15
N GLY A 164 -9.07 -28.85 0.65
CA GLY A 164 -10.48 -29.24 0.80
C GLY A 164 -11.49 -28.80 -0.26
N SER A 165 -11.18 -27.93 -1.22
CA SER A 165 -12.15 -27.55 -2.24
C SER A 165 -11.51 -26.95 -3.47
N SER A 166 -11.73 -27.58 -4.63
CA SER A 166 -11.62 -26.95 -5.95
C SER A 166 -12.70 -25.86 -6.05
N ALA A 167 -12.40 -24.64 -5.64
CA ALA A 167 -13.24 -23.52 -5.97
C ALA A 167 -13.23 -23.39 -7.51
N ALA A 168 -14.37 -23.63 -8.14
CA ALA A 168 -14.55 -23.33 -9.54
C ALA A 168 -14.14 -21.86 -9.81
N PRO A 169 -13.42 -21.58 -10.92
CA PRO A 169 -13.13 -20.21 -11.27
C PRO A 169 -14.44 -19.42 -11.26
N ALA A 170 -14.43 -18.27 -10.59
CA ALA A 170 -15.59 -17.38 -10.58
C ALA A 170 -16.04 -17.21 -12.04
N ALA A 171 -17.29 -17.51 -12.33
CA ALA A 171 -17.85 -17.36 -13.66
C ALA A 171 -17.49 -15.96 -14.16
N GLY A 172 -16.73 -15.91 -15.25
CA GLY A 172 -16.33 -14.66 -15.85
C GLY A 172 -17.58 -13.82 -16.10
N TYR A 173 -17.51 -12.52 -15.85
CA TYR A 173 -18.58 -11.60 -16.18
C TYR A 173 -18.80 -11.66 -17.70
N GLU A 174 -19.79 -12.44 -18.14
CA GLU A 174 -20.28 -12.43 -19.50
C GLU A 174 -21.09 -11.15 -19.73
N GLY A 175 -20.38 -10.02 -19.72
CA GLY A 175 -20.97 -8.76 -20.13
C GLY A 175 -21.33 -8.83 -21.60
N SER A 176 -22.60 -8.68 -21.94
CA SER A 176 -23.01 -8.43 -23.33
C SER A 176 -22.11 -7.36 -23.94
N PRO A 177 -21.65 -7.53 -25.19
CA PRO A 177 -20.89 -6.52 -25.91
C PRO A 177 -21.80 -5.33 -26.25
N ARG A 178 -22.15 -4.55 -25.23
CA ARG A 178 -22.67 -3.21 -25.45
C ARG A 178 -21.56 -2.38 -26.04
N ARG A 179 -21.81 -1.61 -27.08
CA ARG A 179 -20.92 -0.52 -27.53
C ARG A 179 -20.83 0.50 -26.39
N ALA A 180 -20.10 0.15 -25.34
CA ALA A 180 -19.89 1.02 -24.21
C ALA A 180 -18.82 2.06 -24.58
N ARG A 181 -19.08 3.31 -24.27
CA ARG A 181 -18.03 4.33 -24.30
C ARG A 181 -16.99 3.92 -23.25
N THR A 182 -15.72 3.95 -23.63
CA THR A 182 -14.61 3.62 -22.72
C THR A 182 -14.05 4.92 -22.15
N VAL A 183 -13.96 4.98 -20.83
CA VAL A 183 -13.27 6.06 -20.11
C VAL A 183 -12.05 5.46 -19.44
N ILE A 184 -10.90 6.11 -19.61
CA ILE A 184 -9.65 5.73 -18.96
C ILE A 184 -9.32 6.77 -17.88
N LEU A 185 -9.27 6.34 -16.63
CA LEU A 185 -8.87 7.17 -15.50
C LEU A 185 -7.41 6.89 -15.15
N SER A 186 -6.61 7.94 -15.03
CA SER A 186 -5.18 7.85 -14.72
C SER A 186 -4.83 8.81 -13.59
N GLY A 187 -4.43 8.28 -12.44
CA GLY A 187 -4.09 9.07 -11.25
C GLY A 187 -2.62 9.01 -10.82
N SER A 188 -1.84 8.08 -11.38
CA SER A 188 -0.43 7.94 -10.99
C SER A 188 0.45 9.05 -11.57
N CYS A 189 1.32 9.61 -10.72
CA CYS A 189 2.33 10.59 -11.12
C CYS A 189 3.67 9.95 -11.54
N SER A 190 3.73 8.62 -11.72
CA SER A 190 4.94 7.93 -12.16
C SER A 190 5.37 8.35 -13.57
N VAL A 191 6.67 8.28 -13.84
CA VAL A 191 7.23 8.59 -15.18
C VAL A 191 6.57 7.72 -16.25
N ALA A 192 6.37 6.43 -15.97
CA ALA A 192 5.73 5.50 -16.90
C ALA A 192 4.30 5.92 -17.24
N THR A 193 3.48 6.22 -16.22
CA THR A 193 2.08 6.66 -16.42
C THR A 193 2.02 7.99 -17.16
N ASN A 194 2.84 8.97 -16.79
CA ASN A 194 2.88 10.26 -17.49
C ASN A 194 3.26 10.10 -18.97
N THR A 195 4.19 9.17 -19.27
CA THR A 195 4.55 8.84 -20.65
C THR A 195 3.39 8.18 -21.41
N GLN A 196 2.66 7.26 -20.78
CA GLN A 196 1.47 6.62 -21.35
C GLN A 196 0.38 7.65 -21.64
N VAL A 197 0.07 8.51 -20.68
CA VAL A 197 -0.92 9.59 -20.85
C VAL A 197 -0.52 10.52 -21.99
N LYS A 198 0.76 10.96 -22.04
CA LYS A 198 1.25 11.82 -23.11
C LYS A 198 1.03 11.20 -24.50
N ARG A 199 1.37 9.93 -24.67
CA ARG A 199 1.16 9.20 -25.94
C ARG A 199 -0.31 9.04 -26.30
N TYR A 200 -1.15 8.72 -25.30
CA TYR A 200 -2.58 8.47 -25.56
C TYR A 200 -3.34 9.76 -25.90
N ARG A 201 -2.94 10.91 -25.35
CA ARG A 201 -3.53 12.22 -25.66
C ARG A 201 -3.39 12.62 -27.15
N GLU A 202 -2.47 12.03 -27.87
CA GLU A 202 -2.32 12.26 -29.32
C GLU A 202 -3.44 11.56 -30.13
N GLN A 203 -4.16 10.61 -29.53
CA GLN A 203 -5.11 9.73 -30.22
C GLN A 203 -6.54 9.84 -29.67
N ALA A 204 -6.74 10.46 -28.51
CA ALA A 204 -8.04 10.55 -27.85
C ALA A 204 -8.22 11.88 -27.12
N ALA A 205 -9.49 12.32 -27.01
CA ALA A 205 -9.85 13.44 -26.16
C ALA A 205 -9.39 13.15 -24.70
N SER A 206 -8.83 14.15 -24.03
CA SER A 206 -8.36 13.98 -22.68
C SER A 206 -8.55 15.26 -21.88
N TYR A 207 -8.96 15.08 -20.62
CA TYR A 207 -9.15 16.16 -19.66
C TYR A 207 -8.18 15.97 -18.49
N PHE A 208 -7.52 17.05 -18.08
CA PHE A 208 -6.67 17.05 -16.87
C PHE A 208 -7.51 17.47 -15.67
N VAL A 209 -7.75 16.54 -14.76
CA VAL A 209 -8.41 16.84 -13.48
C VAL A 209 -7.38 17.44 -12.52
N ASP A 210 -7.53 18.74 -12.20
CA ASP A 210 -6.67 19.41 -11.23
C ASP A 210 -7.10 19.04 -9.79
N PRO A 211 -6.30 18.27 -9.05
CA PRO A 211 -6.65 17.84 -7.70
C PRO A 211 -6.78 19.02 -6.72
N ARG A 212 -6.12 20.14 -6.96
CA ARG A 212 -6.23 21.35 -6.12
C ARG A 212 -7.58 22.01 -6.30
N ARG A 213 -8.12 22.02 -7.53
CA ARG A 213 -9.47 22.50 -7.79
C ARG A 213 -10.53 21.60 -7.17
N CYS A 214 -10.31 20.27 -7.17
CA CYS A 214 -11.25 19.34 -6.52
C CYS A 214 -11.47 19.64 -5.03
N VAL A 215 -10.47 20.18 -4.35
CA VAL A 215 -10.55 20.52 -2.91
C VAL A 215 -11.14 21.91 -2.67
N ASN A 216 -10.86 22.86 -3.57
CA ASN A 216 -11.11 24.30 -3.32
C ASN A 216 -12.29 24.87 -4.11
N ASP A 217 -12.83 24.14 -5.08
CA ASP A 217 -13.88 24.62 -6.00
C ASP A 217 -15.05 23.63 -6.02
N SER A 218 -16.12 23.94 -5.31
CA SER A 218 -17.31 23.07 -5.20
C SER A 218 -18.05 22.87 -6.53
N ARG A 219 -17.84 23.73 -7.53
CA ARG A 219 -18.48 23.63 -8.85
C ARG A 219 -17.62 22.88 -9.87
N TYR A 220 -16.39 22.51 -9.51
CA TYR A 220 -15.49 21.82 -10.42
C TYR A 220 -16.01 20.43 -10.84
N ALA A 221 -16.77 19.78 -9.99
CA ALA A 221 -17.44 18.51 -10.32
C ALA A 221 -18.46 18.68 -11.48
N ASP A 222 -19.19 19.80 -11.51
CA ASP A 222 -20.14 20.10 -12.58
C ASP A 222 -19.42 20.32 -13.93
N GLU A 223 -18.28 21.04 -13.90
CA GLU A 223 -17.44 21.22 -15.09
C GLU A 223 -16.98 19.87 -15.66
N LEU A 224 -16.55 18.93 -14.78
CA LEU A 224 -16.15 17.60 -15.19
C LEU A 224 -17.31 16.77 -15.76
N TYR A 225 -18.50 16.95 -15.22
CA TYR A 225 -19.69 16.23 -15.67
C TYR A 225 -20.11 16.62 -17.11
N TYR A 226 -19.93 17.88 -17.48
CA TYR A 226 -20.31 18.40 -18.79
C TYR A 226 -19.23 18.27 -19.86
N TRP A 227 -17.99 17.89 -19.52
CA TRP A 227 -16.92 17.62 -20.48
C TRP A 227 -17.10 16.25 -21.15
#